data_4745ebdc9aa21a1150eecf12bdfde603
#
_entry.id   4745ebdc9aa21a1150eecf12bdfde603
#
_cell.length_a   1.000
_cell.length_b   1.000
_cell.length_c   1.000
_cell.angle_alpha   90.00
_cell.angle_beta   90.00
_cell.angle_gamma   90.00
#
_symmetry.space_group_name_H-M   'P 1'
#
loop_
_entity.id
_entity.type
_entity.pdbx_description
1 polymer ?
#
loop_
_entity_poly.entity_id
_entity_poly.type
_entity_poly.pdbx_seq_one_letter_code
_entity_poly.pdbx_strand_id
1 'polypeptide(L)'
;MRHQTLKQKARQIEILSTLSKLDFLTRRQLQAIHCLGSIRNANRILKDMHPYCHITKMAREHVYYLNKKGRDLLGITKEVKKSSQLQHILMRNESWMWLGFPEWKTERPIEFSINGQRYQIIPDATYFEDNVPHFVEIDRMQHMKANEHKIQLYGHITDIYKRQNAIVPVINFFTLSDYRQSKLEQYAINRNVFIRTFVMEDIF
;
A
#
# COMPACT_ATOMS: atom_id res chain seq x y z
N MET A 1 23.36 30.05 -8.54
CA MET A 1 23.52 29.16 -7.38
C MET A 1 22.30 29.04 -6.47
N ARG A 2 21.67 30.12 -5.95
CA ARG A 2 20.50 30.05 -5.04
C ARG A 2 19.31 29.25 -5.58
N HIS A 3 18.96 29.33 -6.85
CA HIS A 3 17.79 28.68 -7.44
C HIS A 3 17.93 27.15 -7.53
N GLN A 4 19.12 26.62 -7.81
CA GLN A 4 19.41 25.18 -7.83
C GLN A 4 19.30 24.56 -6.43
N THR A 5 19.77 25.30 -5.40
CA THR A 5 19.70 24.87 -4.01
C THR A 5 18.25 24.78 -3.49
N LEU A 6 17.38 25.71 -3.89
CA LEU A 6 15.98 25.70 -3.51
C LEU A 6 15.21 24.51 -4.14
N LYS A 7 15.42 24.26 -5.45
CA LYS A 7 14.82 23.09 -6.13
C LYS A 7 15.28 21.76 -5.51
N GLN A 8 16.56 21.68 -5.11
CA GLN A 8 17.09 20.48 -4.46
C GLN A 8 16.45 20.27 -3.08
N LYS A 9 16.30 21.32 -2.28
CA LYS A 9 15.62 21.25 -0.98
C LYS A 9 14.15 20.88 -1.11
N ALA A 10 13.41 21.47 -2.06
CA ALA A 10 12.01 21.13 -2.32
C ALA A 10 11.86 19.65 -2.64
N ARG A 11 12.65 19.13 -3.58
CA ARG A 11 12.66 17.68 -3.92
C ARG A 11 12.98 16.81 -2.71
N GLN A 12 13.91 17.23 -1.87
CA GLN A 12 14.26 16.49 -0.64
C GLN A 12 13.03 16.37 0.27
N ILE A 13 12.33 17.47 0.53
CA ILE A 13 11.12 17.47 1.35
C ILE A 13 10.03 16.60 0.72
N GLU A 14 9.83 16.66 -0.58
CA GLU A 14 8.86 15.81 -1.29
C GLU A 14 9.15 14.31 -1.11
N ILE A 15 10.41 13.89 -1.28
CA ILE A 15 10.82 12.49 -1.08
C ILE A 15 10.60 12.06 0.38
N LEU A 16 11.01 12.87 1.34
CA LEU A 16 10.82 12.58 2.76
C LEU A 16 9.33 12.55 3.14
N SER A 17 8.50 13.43 2.58
CA SER A 17 7.05 13.44 2.78
C SER A 17 6.39 12.17 2.22
N THR A 18 6.87 11.68 1.07
CA THR A 18 6.39 10.41 0.51
C THR A 18 6.76 9.23 1.43
N LEU A 19 7.99 9.20 1.95
CA LEU A 19 8.41 8.19 2.93
C LEU A 19 7.60 8.24 4.22
N SER A 20 7.16 9.42 4.65
CA SER A 20 6.33 9.56 5.85
C SER A 20 4.91 8.98 5.68
N LYS A 21 4.39 8.99 4.47
CA LYS A 21 3.05 8.46 4.12
C LYS A 21 3.06 6.96 3.87
N LEU A 22 4.13 6.45 3.25
CA LEU A 22 4.22 5.08 2.75
C LEU A 22 5.12 4.17 3.60
N ASP A 23 5.73 4.71 4.64
CA ASP A 23 6.60 4.05 5.62
C ASP A 23 7.93 3.53 5.03
N PHE A 24 7.90 2.63 4.07
CA PHE A 24 9.07 2.04 3.41
C PHE A 24 8.96 2.13 1.90
N LEU A 25 10.03 2.52 1.23
CA LEU A 25 10.10 2.52 -0.24
C LEU A 25 11.45 2.00 -0.71
N THR A 26 11.44 1.21 -1.77
CA THR A 26 12.67 0.83 -2.48
C THR A 26 13.20 2.00 -3.28
N ARG A 27 14.51 1.91 -3.66
CA ARG A 27 15.09 2.85 -4.64
C ARG A 27 14.24 2.91 -5.93
N ARG A 28 13.77 1.76 -6.44
CA ARG A 28 12.97 1.67 -7.67
C ARG A 28 11.63 2.39 -7.51
N GLN A 29 10.93 2.17 -6.40
CA GLN A 29 9.67 2.86 -6.10
C GLN A 29 9.87 4.37 -6.00
N LEU A 30 10.88 4.84 -5.23
CA LEU A 30 11.21 6.26 -5.15
C LEU A 30 11.56 6.86 -6.51
N GLN A 31 12.32 6.11 -7.34
CA GLN A 31 12.67 6.53 -8.70
C GLN A 31 11.44 6.73 -9.57
N ALA A 32 10.46 5.82 -9.51
CA ALA A 32 9.24 5.91 -10.28
C ALA A 32 8.30 7.02 -9.77
N ILE A 33 8.03 7.06 -8.45
CA ILE A 33 7.13 8.03 -7.82
C ILE A 33 7.59 9.48 -8.08
N HIS A 34 8.89 9.74 -7.99
CA HIS A 34 9.46 11.09 -8.14
C HIS A 34 10.09 11.35 -9.50
N CYS A 35 9.87 10.49 -10.48
CA CYS A 35 10.42 10.63 -11.84
C CYS A 35 11.91 10.97 -11.84
N LEU A 36 12.72 10.22 -11.06
CA LEU A 36 14.14 10.53 -10.86
C LEU A 36 15.04 10.19 -12.07
N GLY A 37 14.46 9.79 -13.19
CA GLY A 37 15.17 9.48 -14.44
C GLY A 37 16.00 8.20 -14.35
N SER A 38 17.26 8.21 -14.77
CA SER A 38 18.09 7.02 -14.78
C SER A 38 18.44 6.53 -13.37
N ILE A 39 18.80 5.24 -13.24
CA ILE A 39 19.26 4.62 -11.98
C ILE A 39 20.43 5.42 -11.38
N ARG A 40 21.37 5.87 -12.22
CA ARG A 40 22.52 6.68 -11.78
C ARG A 40 22.05 8.01 -11.16
N ASN A 41 21.08 8.68 -11.77
CA ASN A 41 20.56 9.95 -11.25
C ASN A 41 19.75 9.72 -9.96
N ALA A 42 18.91 8.68 -9.91
CA ALA A 42 18.19 8.29 -8.70
C ALA A 42 19.14 8.04 -7.53
N ASN A 43 20.19 7.23 -7.73
CA ASN A 43 21.19 6.95 -6.71
C ASN A 43 21.90 8.23 -6.23
N ARG A 44 22.22 9.16 -7.13
CA ARG A 44 22.83 10.46 -6.78
C ARG A 44 21.90 11.30 -5.91
N ILE A 45 20.62 11.39 -6.27
CA ILE A 45 19.61 12.14 -5.51
C ILE A 45 19.36 11.48 -4.15
N LEU A 46 19.19 10.16 -4.11
CA LEU A 46 18.93 9.44 -2.87
C LEU A 46 20.11 9.40 -1.91
N LYS A 47 21.33 9.62 -2.39
CA LYS A 47 22.52 9.84 -1.53
C LYS A 47 22.34 11.08 -0.65
N ASP A 48 21.67 12.12 -1.14
CA ASP A 48 21.38 13.33 -0.37
C ASP A 48 20.35 13.08 0.75
N MET A 49 19.62 11.95 0.71
CA MET A 49 18.64 11.53 1.73
C MET A 49 19.27 10.75 2.89
N HIS A 50 20.52 10.27 2.77
CA HIS A 50 21.18 9.46 3.78
C HIS A 50 21.17 10.08 5.19
N PRO A 51 21.33 11.40 5.38
CA PRO A 51 21.25 12.00 6.72
C PRO A 51 19.86 11.88 7.38
N TYR A 52 18.81 11.67 6.61
CA TYR A 52 17.41 11.71 7.04
C TYR A 52 16.71 10.35 7.00
N CYS A 53 17.37 9.32 6.48
CA CYS A 53 16.81 8.00 6.30
C CYS A 53 17.68 6.93 6.96
N HIS A 54 16.99 5.89 7.46
CA HIS A 54 17.59 4.57 7.58
C HIS A 54 17.57 3.89 6.24
N ILE A 55 18.58 3.10 5.94
CA ILE A 55 18.69 2.34 4.71
C ILE A 55 18.95 0.89 5.08
N THR A 56 18.14 0.01 4.57
CA THR A 56 18.33 -1.45 4.70
C THR A 56 18.36 -2.09 3.31
N LYS A 57 18.85 -3.32 3.23
CA LYS A 57 18.79 -4.10 1.99
C LYS A 57 17.68 -5.15 2.11
N MET A 58 16.97 -5.35 1.02
CA MET A 58 16.05 -6.45 0.84
C MET A 58 16.27 -7.01 -0.57
N ALA A 59 16.63 -8.29 -0.65
CA ALA A 59 17.13 -8.89 -1.87
C ALA A 59 18.24 -8.03 -2.52
N ARG A 60 18.03 -7.51 -3.73
CA ARG A 60 18.99 -6.66 -4.46
C ARG A 60 18.68 -5.16 -4.37
N GLU A 61 17.63 -4.75 -3.63
CA GLU A 61 17.17 -3.37 -3.55
C GLU A 61 17.54 -2.71 -2.22
N HIS A 62 17.83 -1.42 -2.26
CA HIS A 62 17.89 -0.57 -1.07
C HIS A 62 16.49 -0.11 -0.71
N VAL A 63 16.14 -0.23 0.57
CA VAL A 63 14.88 0.22 1.14
C VAL A 63 15.17 1.38 2.08
N TYR A 64 14.43 2.47 1.90
CA TYR A 64 14.56 3.72 2.64
C TYR A 64 13.35 3.91 3.55
N TYR A 65 13.56 4.43 4.76
CA TYR A 65 12.55 4.86 5.70
C TYR A 65 13.09 5.95 6.62
N LEU A 66 12.22 6.78 7.19
CA LEU A 66 12.65 7.95 7.95
C LEU A 66 13.39 7.57 9.23
N ASN A 67 14.55 8.17 9.46
CA ASN A 67 15.21 8.18 10.75
C ASN A 67 14.67 9.35 11.61
N LYS A 68 15.16 9.49 12.85
CA LYS A 68 14.76 10.58 13.75
C LYS A 68 14.90 11.95 13.10
N LYS A 69 16.07 12.24 12.48
CA LYS A 69 16.34 13.54 11.84
C LYS A 69 15.38 13.84 10.68
N GLY A 70 15.00 12.81 9.90
CA GLY A 70 14.00 12.97 8.85
C GLY A 70 12.60 13.27 9.41
N ARG A 71 12.21 12.60 10.50
CA ARG A 71 10.93 12.86 11.18
C ARG A 71 10.90 14.26 11.80
N ASP A 72 11.97 14.65 12.50
CA ASP A 72 12.08 15.97 13.13
C ASP A 72 11.97 17.10 12.08
N LEU A 73 12.60 16.91 10.91
CA LEU A 73 12.52 17.87 9.80
C LEU A 73 11.08 18.06 9.27
N LEU A 74 10.26 17.01 9.31
CA LEU A 74 8.86 17.04 8.86
C LEU A 74 7.85 17.31 9.99
N GLY A 75 8.30 17.43 11.24
CA GLY A 75 7.42 17.56 12.40
C GLY A 75 6.58 16.31 12.70
N ILE A 76 7.10 15.10 12.41
CA ILE A 76 6.37 13.83 12.53
C ILE A 76 6.84 13.06 13.75
N THR A 77 5.90 12.62 14.56
CA THR A 77 6.17 11.81 15.76
C THR A 77 6.17 10.29 15.50
N LYS A 78 5.42 9.83 14.47
CA LYS A 78 5.33 8.40 14.13
C LYS A 78 6.72 7.84 13.81
N GLU A 79 7.13 6.84 14.57
CA GLU A 79 8.35 6.07 14.29
C GLU A 79 8.02 4.77 13.57
N VAL A 80 8.71 4.52 12.47
CA VAL A 80 8.62 3.27 11.71
C VAL A 80 9.87 2.45 11.97
N LYS A 81 9.69 1.21 12.46
CA LYS A 81 10.78 0.26 12.70
C LYS A 81 10.75 -0.86 11.68
N LYS A 82 11.93 -1.33 11.26
CA LYS A 82 12.02 -2.53 10.42
C LYS A 82 11.36 -3.70 11.15
N SER A 83 10.40 -4.34 10.50
CA SER A 83 9.62 -5.45 11.04
C SER A 83 9.44 -6.54 9.98
N SER A 84 8.83 -7.65 10.36
CA SER A 84 8.40 -8.72 9.44
C SER A 84 7.38 -8.25 8.41
N GLN A 85 6.75 -7.12 8.65
CA GLN A 85 5.77 -6.49 7.75
C GLN A 85 6.40 -5.71 6.58
N LEU A 86 7.71 -5.54 6.56
CA LEU A 86 8.40 -4.73 5.56
C LEU A 86 8.03 -5.12 4.11
N GLN A 87 8.06 -6.42 3.81
CA GLN A 87 7.72 -6.91 2.46
C GLN A 87 6.25 -6.68 2.12
N HIS A 88 5.35 -6.85 3.09
CA HIS A 88 3.94 -6.57 2.93
C HIS A 88 3.69 -5.09 2.59
N ILE A 89 4.32 -4.18 3.34
CA ILE A 89 4.21 -2.74 3.10
C ILE A 89 4.77 -2.35 1.73
N LEU A 90 5.91 -2.92 1.33
CA LEU A 90 6.48 -2.65 0.01
C LEU A 90 5.58 -3.15 -1.13
N MET A 91 4.94 -4.30 -0.97
CA MET A 91 3.96 -4.82 -1.93
C MET A 91 2.68 -3.97 -1.96
N ARG A 92 2.20 -3.50 -0.80
CA ARG A 92 1.11 -2.53 -0.71
C ARG A 92 1.45 -1.23 -1.49
N ASN A 93 2.65 -0.71 -1.32
CA ASN A 93 3.07 0.49 -2.03
C ASN A 93 3.25 0.25 -3.53
N GLU A 94 3.62 -0.96 -3.94
CA GLU A 94 3.63 -1.35 -5.35
C GLU A 94 2.21 -1.38 -5.93
N SER A 95 1.24 -1.94 -5.20
CA SER A 95 -0.16 -1.94 -5.64
C SER A 95 -0.72 -0.52 -5.76
N TRP A 96 -0.29 0.42 -4.90
CA TRP A 96 -0.64 1.83 -5.00
C TRP A 96 -0.15 2.47 -6.32
N MET A 97 1.09 2.18 -6.70
CA MET A 97 1.65 2.64 -7.97
C MET A 97 0.90 2.01 -9.16
N TRP A 98 0.60 0.72 -9.08
CA TRP A 98 -0.13 -0.02 -10.09
C TRP A 98 -1.56 0.49 -10.30
N LEU A 99 -2.23 0.92 -9.23
CA LEU A 99 -3.56 1.53 -9.24
C LEU A 99 -3.56 3.01 -9.69
N GLY A 100 -2.42 3.57 -10.09
CA GLY A 100 -2.32 4.95 -10.58
C GLY A 100 -2.30 6.01 -9.48
N PHE A 101 -1.76 5.68 -8.31
CA PHE A 101 -1.55 6.62 -7.19
C PHE A 101 -2.84 7.17 -6.58
N PRO A 102 -3.86 6.36 -6.25
CA PRO A 102 -5.10 6.86 -5.68
C PRO A 102 -4.87 7.55 -4.34
N GLU A 103 -5.73 8.49 -3.99
CA GLU A 103 -5.76 9.05 -2.64
C GLU A 103 -6.38 8.03 -1.68
N TRP A 104 -5.57 7.23 -1.05
CA TRP A 104 -6.01 6.15 -0.19
C TRP A 104 -5.74 6.36 1.30
N LYS A 105 -6.43 5.59 2.13
CA LYS A 105 -6.19 5.47 3.57
C LYS A 105 -5.78 4.04 3.87
N THR A 106 -4.68 3.85 4.59
CA THR A 106 -4.15 2.53 4.94
C THR A 106 -4.64 2.06 6.30
N GLU A 107 -4.91 0.75 6.43
CA GLU A 107 -5.16 0.04 7.69
C GLU A 107 -6.26 0.71 8.55
N ARG A 108 -7.34 1.18 7.91
CA ARG A 108 -8.47 1.75 8.62
C ARG A 108 -9.51 0.67 8.92
N PRO A 109 -9.85 0.45 10.20
CA PRO A 109 -10.87 -0.50 10.57
C PRO A 109 -12.25 -0.05 10.04
N ILE A 110 -13.01 -1.01 9.54
CA ILE A 110 -14.40 -0.86 9.11
C ILE A 110 -15.23 -1.75 10.02
N GLU A 111 -16.10 -1.14 10.80
CA GLU A 111 -17.02 -1.82 11.70
C GLU A 111 -18.41 -1.86 11.10
N PHE A 112 -19.09 -3.00 11.22
CA PHE A 112 -20.45 -3.17 10.77
C PHE A 112 -21.19 -4.21 11.63
N SER A 113 -22.50 -4.27 11.53
CA SER A 113 -23.32 -5.21 12.31
C SER A 113 -24.26 -6.00 11.41
N ILE A 114 -24.41 -7.28 11.70
CA ILE A 114 -25.35 -8.19 11.03
C ILE A 114 -26.14 -8.90 12.10
N ASN A 115 -27.47 -8.80 12.03
CA ASN A 115 -28.36 -9.44 13.01
C ASN A 115 -27.97 -9.18 14.48
N GLY A 116 -27.51 -7.95 14.78
CA GLY A 116 -27.07 -7.55 16.12
C GLY A 116 -25.64 -7.96 16.50
N GLN A 117 -24.96 -8.78 15.70
CA GLN A 117 -23.57 -9.16 15.91
C GLN A 117 -22.63 -8.16 15.23
N ARG A 118 -21.59 -7.69 15.96
CA ARG A 118 -20.59 -6.77 15.45
C ARG A 118 -19.46 -7.51 14.74
N TYR A 119 -19.02 -6.96 13.63
CA TYR A 119 -17.89 -7.42 12.82
C TYR A 119 -16.94 -6.27 12.54
N GLN A 120 -15.69 -6.61 12.30
CA GLN A 120 -14.67 -5.66 11.89
C GLN A 120 -13.81 -6.28 10.79
N ILE A 121 -13.43 -5.46 9.81
CA ILE A 121 -12.40 -5.78 8.83
C ILE A 121 -11.42 -4.62 8.74
N ILE A 122 -10.14 -4.92 8.53
CA ILE A 122 -9.09 -3.92 8.33
C ILE A 122 -8.46 -4.19 6.97
N PRO A 123 -8.90 -3.49 5.92
CA PRO A 123 -8.25 -3.55 4.61
C PRO A 123 -6.84 -2.97 4.67
N ASP A 124 -5.94 -3.46 3.83
CA ASP A 124 -4.59 -2.89 3.71
C ASP A 124 -4.62 -1.45 3.21
N ALA A 125 -5.59 -1.12 2.33
CA ALA A 125 -5.92 0.25 1.97
C ALA A 125 -7.37 0.39 1.48
N THR A 126 -7.87 1.64 1.53
CA THR A 126 -9.20 2.00 1.00
C THR A 126 -9.11 3.32 0.27
N TYR A 127 -9.82 3.44 -0.85
CA TYR A 127 -9.97 4.69 -1.58
C TYR A 127 -11.33 4.76 -2.27
N PHE A 128 -11.68 5.93 -2.79
CA PHE A 128 -12.89 6.13 -3.60
C PHE A 128 -12.49 6.53 -5.01
N GLU A 129 -13.16 5.93 -5.98
CA GLU A 129 -13.09 6.29 -7.39
C GLU A 129 -14.53 6.43 -7.90
N ASP A 130 -14.89 7.58 -8.44
CA ASP A 130 -16.25 7.90 -8.91
C ASP A 130 -17.36 7.56 -7.87
N ASN A 131 -17.11 7.87 -6.60
CA ASN A 131 -17.96 7.55 -5.45
C ASN A 131 -18.12 6.05 -5.16
N VAL A 132 -17.41 5.18 -5.85
CA VAL A 132 -17.37 3.75 -5.56
C VAL A 132 -16.24 3.47 -4.56
N PRO A 133 -16.53 2.80 -3.42
CA PRO A 133 -15.48 2.42 -2.48
C PRO A 133 -14.65 1.26 -3.05
N HIS A 134 -13.35 1.41 -2.97
CA HIS A 134 -12.37 0.40 -3.32
C HIS A 134 -11.64 -0.07 -2.07
N PHE A 135 -11.58 -1.37 -1.88
CA PHE A 135 -10.80 -2.04 -0.84
C PHE A 135 -9.61 -2.73 -1.48
N VAL A 136 -8.46 -2.64 -0.84
CA VAL A 136 -7.21 -3.26 -1.30
C VAL A 136 -6.73 -4.24 -0.26
N GLU A 137 -6.43 -5.45 -0.70
CA GLU A 137 -5.88 -6.54 0.11
C GLU A 137 -4.58 -7.07 -0.51
N ILE A 138 -3.57 -7.20 0.31
CA ILE A 138 -2.25 -7.71 -0.06
C ILE A 138 -2.10 -9.13 0.46
N ASP A 139 -2.28 -10.08 -0.44
CA ASP A 139 -2.18 -11.50 -0.14
C ASP A 139 -0.78 -12.04 -0.48
N ARG A 140 0.18 -11.78 0.39
CA ARG A 140 1.55 -12.23 0.16
C ARG A 140 1.77 -13.68 0.59
N MET A 141 1.50 -14.03 1.84
CA MET A 141 1.73 -15.36 2.40
C MET A 141 0.69 -15.75 3.48
N GLN A 142 -0.47 -15.13 3.47
CA GLN A 142 -1.52 -15.45 4.44
C GLN A 142 -2.06 -16.86 4.21
N HIS A 143 -2.53 -17.51 5.28
CA HIS A 143 -3.28 -18.75 5.14
C HIS A 143 -4.55 -18.49 4.31
N MET A 144 -4.81 -19.33 3.31
CA MET A 144 -5.97 -19.17 2.42
C MET A 144 -7.30 -19.14 3.17
N LYS A 145 -7.43 -19.82 4.32
CA LYS A 145 -8.62 -19.70 5.20
C LYS A 145 -8.84 -18.28 5.73
N ALA A 146 -7.78 -17.53 5.99
CA ALA A 146 -7.92 -16.13 6.42
C ALA A 146 -8.45 -15.25 5.28
N ASN A 147 -8.00 -15.50 4.05
CA ASN A 147 -8.52 -14.82 2.87
C ASN A 147 -9.98 -15.20 2.58
N GLU A 148 -10.33 -16.48 2.73
CA GLU A 148 -11.72 -16.93 2.63
C GLU A 148 -12.63 -16.19 3.61
N HIS A 149 -12.20 -16.06 4.87
CA HIS A 149 -12.94 -15.31 5.88
C HIS A 149 -13.07 -13.82 5.52
N LYS A 150 -11.99 -13.19 5.05
CA LYS A 150 -12.05 -11.80 4.56
C LYS A 150 -13.05 -11.65 3.42
N ILE A 151 -13.05 -12.54 2.44
CA ILE A 151 -14.00 -12.53 1.31
C ILE A 151 -15.42 -12.66 1.82
N GLN A 152 -15.68 -13.51 2.83
CA GLN A 152 -17.00 -13.60 3.46
C GLN A 152 -17.42 -12.27 4.10
N LEU A 153 -16.53 -11.58 4.83
CA LEU A 153 -16.82 -10.27 5.42
C LEU A 153 -17.08 -9.21 4.34
N TYR A 154 -16.34 -9.25 3.23
CA TYR A 154 -16.61 -8.38 2.07
C TYR A 154 -17.97 -8.66 1.41
N GLY A 155 -18.45 -9.91 1.40
CA GLY A 155 -19.79 -10.23 0.98
C GLY A 155 -20.84 -9.45 1.78
N HIS A 156 -20.72 -9.45 3.10
CA HIS A 156 -21.59 -8.71 3.98
C HIS A 156 -21.52 -7.18 3.75
N ILE A 157 -20.31 -6.65 3.60
CA ILE A 157 -20.10 -5.23 3.28
C ILE A 157 -20.78 -4.88 1.95
N THR A 158 -20.61 -5.73 0.93
CA THR A 158 -21.23 -5.55 -0.38
C THR A 158 -22.76 -5.50 -0.27
N ASP A 159 -23.36 -6.39 0.51
CA ASP A 159 -24.81 -6.40 0.74
C ASP A 159 -25.30 -5.12 1.45
N ILE A 160 -24.53 -4.61 2.40
CA ILE A 160 -24.86 -3.36 3.09
C ILE A 160 -24.81 -2.18 2.11
N TYR A 161 -23.75 -2.07 1.30
CA TYR A 161 -23.61 -1.01 0.30
C TYR A 161 -24.71 -1.07 -0.76
N LYS A 162 -25.05 -2.26 -1.26
CA LYS A 162 -26.15 -2.45 -2.21
C LYS A 162 -27.50 -1.98 -1.65
N ARG A 163 -27.79 -2.31 -0.39
CA ARG A 163 -29.07 -1.94 0.25
C ARG A 163 -29.16 -0.44 0.54
N GLN A 164 -28.06 0.18 0.97
CA GLN A 164 -28.05 1.58 1.42
C GLN A 164 -27.89 2.56 0.26
N ASN A 165 -27.03 2.24 -0.71
CA ASN A 165 -26.56 3.20 -1.70
C ASN A 165 -26.72 2.72 -3.15
N ALA A 166 -27.22 1.51 -3.38
CA ALA A 166 -27.23 0.85 -4.71
C ALA A 166 -25.83 0.75 -5.36
N ILE A 167 -24.76 0.74 -4.54
CA ILE A 167 -23.36 0.70 -4.98
C ILE A 167 -22.80 -0.70 -4.71
N VAL A 168 -21.98 -1.19 -5.64
CA VAL A 168 -21.18 -2.40 -5.46
C VAL A 168 -19.73 -1.99 -5.24
N PRO A 169 -19.17 -2.20 -4.03
CA PRO A 169 -17.76 -1.90 -3.79
C PRO A 169 -16.86 -2.80 -4.62
N VAL A 170 -15.68 -2.31 -4.96
CA VAL A 170 -14.65 -3.06 -5.67
C VAL A 170 -13.61 -3.56 -4.67
N ILE A 171 -13.36 -4.86 -4.64
CA ILE A 171 -12.34 -5.46 -3.78
C ILE A 171 -11.16 -5.91 -4.64
N ASN A 172 -10.00 -5.33 -4.44
CA ASN A 172 -8.79 -5.60 -5.21
C ASN A 172 -7.84 -6.46 -4.37
N PHE A 173 -7.58 -7.69 -4.79
CA PHE A 173 -6.58 -8.56 -4.19
C PHE A 173 -5.30 -8.56 -5.03
N PHE A 174 -4.18 -8.26 -4.40
CA PHE A 174 -2.86 -8.42 -4.98
C PHE A 174 -2.17 -9.62 -4.36
N THR A 175 -1.75 -10.57 -5.19
CA THR A 175 -1.13 -11.84 -4.76
C THR A 175 0.15 -12.15 -5.53
N LEU A 176 0.90 -13.18 -5.13
CA LEU A 176 2.21 -13.53 -5.72
C LEU A 176 2.18 -14.76 -6.64
N SER A 177 1.01 -15.39 -6.86
CA SER A 177 0.94 -16.55 -7.74
C SER A 177 -0.43 -16.80 -8.31
N ASP A 178 -0.47 -17.39 -9.52
CA ASP A 178 -1.70 -17.81 -10.19
C ASP A 178 -2.52 -18.81 -9.34
N TYR A 179 -1.83 -19.68 -8.59
CA TYR A 179 -2.49 -20.60 -7.67
C TYR A 179 -3.30 -19.87 -6.61
N ARG A 180 -2.71 -18.84 -5.99
CA ARG A 180 -3.40 -18.05 -4.96
C ARG A 180 -4.53 -17.22 -5.58
N GLN A 181 -4.29 -16.64 -6.76
CA GLN A 181 -5.30 -15.94 -7.54
C GLN A 181 -6.52 -16.84 -7.77
N SER A 182 -6.32 -18.03 -8.36
CA SER A 182 -7.41 -18.98 -8.64
C SER A 182 -8.18 -19.37 -7.39
N LYS A 183 -7.50 -19.51 -6.24
CA LYS A 183 -8.16 -19.80 -4.96
C LYS A 183 -9.00 -18.64 -4.45
N LEU A 184 -8.50 -17.41 -4.54
CA LEU A 184 -9.26 -16.20 -4.17
C LEU A 184 -10.52 -16.06 -5.02
N GLU A 185 -10.41 -16.25 -6.33
CA GLU A 185 -11.52 -16.21 -7.26
C GLU A 185 -12.58 -17.31 -6.96
N GLN A 186 -12.11 -18.51 -6.66
CA GLN A 186 -13.02 -19.61 -6.25
C GLN A 186 -13.79 -19.27 -4.98
N TYR A 187 -13.14 -18.70 -3.96
CA TYR A 187 -13.81 -18.26 -2.74
C TYR A 187 -14.83 -17.15 -3.00
N ALA A 188 -14.48 -16.21 -3.87
CA ALA A 188 -15.35 -15.10 -4.25
C ALA A 188 -16.61 -15.59 -4.99
N ILE A 189 -16.47 -16.52 -5.94
CA ILE A 189 -17.58 -17.16 -6.65
C ILE A 189 -18.49 -17.87 -5.66
N ASN A 190 -17.94 -18.68 -4.76
CA ASN A 190 -18.70 -19.43 -3.76
C ASN A 190 -19.49 -18.54 -2.78
N ARG A 191 -19.10 -17.28 -2.64
CA ARG A 191 -19.74 -16.29 -1.75
C ARG A 191 -20.50 -15.20 -2.49
N ASN A 192 -20.58 -15.28 -3.83
CA ASN A 192 -21.19 -14.27 -4.69
C ASN A 192 -20.64 -12.85 -4.45
N VAL A 193 -19.33 -12.75 -4.27
CA VAL A 193 -18.59 -11.49 -4.07
C VAL A 193 -17.80 -11.18 -5.32
N PHE A 194 -17.92 -9.94 -5.81
CA PHE A 194 -17.09 -9.48 -6.92
C PHE A 194 -15.73 -9.00 -6.41
N ILE A 195 -14.67 -9.65 -6.88
CA ILE A 195 -13.29 -9.23 -6.61
C ILE A 195 -12.53 -9.04 -7.92
N ARG A 196 -11.50 -8.20 -7.88
CA ARG A 196 -10.45 -8.12 -8.90
C ARG A 196 -9.19 -8.70 -8.32
N THR A 197 -8.50 -9.54 -9.07
CA THR A 197 -7.27 -10.19 -8.62
C THR A 197 -6.11 -9.86 -9.55
N PHE A 198 -4.95 -9.60 -8.96
CA PHE A 198 -3.75 -9.23 -9.68
C PHE A 198 -2.57 -10.04 -9.16
N VAL A 199 -1.88 -10.73 -10.05
CA VAL A 199 -0.63 -11.41 -9.72
C VAL A 199 0.51 -10.42 -9.91
N MET A 200 1.25 -10.16 -8.84
CA MET A 200 2.44 -9.32 -8.86
C MET A 200 3.68 -10.18 -8.87
N GLU A 201 4.69 -9.77 -9.60
CA GLU A 201 6.01 -10.40 -9.48
C GLU A 201 6.55 -10.21 -8.06
N ASP A 202 7.14 -11.27 -7.48
CA ASP A 202 7.87 -11.15 -6.21
C ASP A 202 9.18 -10.41 -6.49
N ILE A 203 9.15 -9.13 -6.25
CA ILE A 203 10.28 -8.22 -6.49
C ILE A 203 11.24 -8.14 -5.29
N PHE A 204 11.05 -8.98 -4.27
CA PHE A 204 11.81 -8.94 -3.01
C PHE A 204 12.50 -10.24 -2.66
#